data_d805f335ebb92d73985479f4b1191e44
#
_entry.id   d805f335ebb92d73985479f4b1191e44
#
_cell.length_a   1.000
_cell.length_b   1.000
_cell.length_c   1.000
_cell.angle_alpha   90.00
_cell.angle_beta   90.00
_cell.angle_gamma   90.00
#
_symmetry.space_group_name_H-M   'P 1'
#
loop_
_entity.id
_entity.type
_entity.pdbx_description
1 polymer ?
#
loop_
_entity_poly.entity_id
_entity_poly.type
_entity_poly.pdbx_seq_one_letter_code
_entity_poly.pdbx_strand_id
1 'polypeptide(L)'
;MPFDYKKEYKEFYLPPQKPQLLEVPPMNYVAVRGHGDPNAQDGEYQAAIGMLYAVAFTIKMSYKGAHQIPGYFKYVVPPLEGLWWQEGQSRVDYAHKETFSWIAMIRLPEFVTKQEFDWAVAEAAARKKLDLSKVEYFTYDEGLCVQCMHLGNYDTEPATLNAMEQFAAERHYKIDCTSARLHHEIYLSDPRRTAPEKCKTVIREPVCKVE
;
A
#
# COMPACT_ATOMS: atom_id res chain seq x y z
N MET A 1 9.73 -23.12 2.27
CA MET A 1 9.37 -21.92 3.07
C MET A 1 8.16 -21.26 2.42
N PRO A 2 7.28 -20.54 3.12
CA PRO A 2 6.24 -19.75 2.49
C PRO A 2 6.84 -18.70 1.55
N PHE A 3 6.18 -18.45 0.44
CA PHE A 3 6.52 -17.37 -0.48
C PHE A 3 6.44 -16.00 0.22
N ASP A 4 7.46 -15.18 0.14
CA ASP A 4 7.52 -13.86 0.79
C ASP A 4 7.72 -12.79 -0.29
N TYR A 5 6.66 -12.04 -0.59
CA TYR A 5 6.65 -11.01 -1.62
C TYR A 5 7.80 -10.01 -1.48
N LYS A 6 8.18 -9.66 -0.25
CA LYS A 6 9.31 -8.75 0.00
C LYS A 6 10.65 -9.32 -0.42
N LYS A 7 10.80 -10.65 -0.39
CA LYS A 7 12.06 -11.34 -0.74
C LYS A 7 12.13 -11.68 -2.21
N GLU A 8 10.98 -12.03 -2.81
CA GLU A 8 10.90 -12.44 -4.20
C GLU A 8 10.86 -11.23 -5.15
N TYR A 9 10.20 -10.14 -4.75
CA TYR A 9 10.07 -8.89 -5.52
C TYR A 9 10.80 -7.75 -4.82
N LYS A 10 12.12 -7.90 -4.64
CA LYS A 10 12.96 -6.91 -3.93
C LYS A 10 12.93 -5.54 -4.59
N GLU A 11 12.79 -5.51 -5.90
CA GLU A 11 12.67 -4.28 -6.69
C GLU A 11 11.48 -3.43 -6.26
N PHE A 12 10.37 -4.05 -5.80
CA PHE A 12 9.19 -3.34 -5.34
C PHE A 12 9.19 -3.04 -3.84
N TYR A 13 9.82 -3.91 -3.03
CA TYR A 13 9.68 -3.85 -1.57
C TYR A 13 10.96 -3.51 -0.81
N LEU A 14 12.13 -3.64 -1.42
CA LEU A 14 13.41 -3.40 -0.78
C LEU A 14 14.34 -2.53 -1.65
N PRO A 15 13.85 -1.38 -2.16
CA PRO A 15 14.70 -0.47 -2.90
C PRO A 15 15.82 0.10 -2.01
N PRO A 16 16.89 0.64 -2.60
CA PRO A 16 17.90 1.41 -1.85
C PRO A 16 17.33 2.73 -1.33
N GLN A 17 18.06 3.38 -0.42
CA GLN A 17 17.74 4.75 0.01
C GLN A 17 17.99 5.79 -1.09
N LYS A 18 18.82 5.47 -2.08
CA LYS A 18 19.03 6.31 -3.26
C LYS A 18 17.84 6.15 -4.20
N PRO A 19 17.20 7.25 -4.63
CA PRO A 19 16.08 7.18 -5.56
C PRO A 19 16.41 6.45 -6.86
N GLN A 20 15.45 5.72 -7.41
CA GLN A 20 15.56 5.00 -8.70
C GLN A 20 14.24 5.08 -9.46
N LEU A 21 14.30 5.04 -10.78
CA LEU A 21 13.12 4.85 -11.63
C LEU A 21 12.77 3.37 -11.69
N LEU A 22 11.45 3.09 -11.67
CA LEU A 22 10.91 1.75 -11.73
C LEU A 22 9.59 1.76 -12.50
N GLU A 23 9.39 0.80 -13.39
CA GLU A 23 8.08 0.49 -13.97
C GLU A 23 7.35 -0.51 -13.06
N VAL A 24 6.19 -0.15 -12.56
CA VAL A 24 5.36 -0.98 -11.68
C VAL A 24 4.16 -1.49 -12.48
N PRO A 25 4.05 -2.81 -12.70
CA PRO A 25 2.91 -3.37 -13.44
C PRO A 25 1.61 -3.27 -12.62
N PRO A 26 0.45 -3.39 -13.28
CA PRO A 26 -0.82 -3.48 -12.58
C PRO A 26 -0.82 -4.63 -11.57
N MET A 27 -1.29 -4.33 -10.35
CA MET A 27 -1.40 -5.31 -9.27
C MET A 27 -2.80 -5.25 -8.66
N ASN A 28 -3.22 -6.38 -8.07
CA ASN A 28 -4.52 -6.48 -7.40
C ASN A 28 -4.34 -6.40 -5.88
N TYR A 29 -5.29 -5.74 -5.25
CA TYR A 29 -5.29 -5.46 -3.81
C TYR A 29 -6.66 -5.74 -3.19
N VAL A 30 -6.66 -6.11 -1.93
CA VAL A 30 -7.78 -5.83 -1.03
C VAL A 30 -7.61 -4.41 -0.54
N ALA A 31 -8.63 -3.56 -0.69
CA ALA A 31 -8.52 -2.13 -0.39
C ALA A 31 -9.75 -1.60 0.37
N VAL A 32 -9.52 -0.51 1.10
CA VAL A 32 -10.56 0.29 1.77
C VAL A 32 -10.21 1.76 1.57
N ARG A 33 -11.20 2.56 1.15
CA ARG A 33 -11.07 4.02 1.01
C ARG A 33 -11.61 4.73 2.22
N GLY A 34 -10.98 5.83 2.58
CA GLY A 34 -11.44 6.67 3.66
C GLY A 34 -10.81 8.06 3.65
N HIS A 35 -11.09 8.80 4.70
CA HIS A 35 -10.68 10.18 4.85
C HIS A 35 -10.31 10.46 6.32
N GLY A 36 -9.44 11.45 6.56
CA GLY A 36 -9.07 11.92 7.89
C GLY A 36 -7.70 11.45 8.37
N ASP A 37 -7.35 11.87 9.59
CA ASP A 37 -6.06 11.60 10.20
C ASP A 37 -5.87 10.10 10.49
N PRO A 38 -4.86 9.46 9.89
CA PRO A 38 -4.57 8.03 10.14
C PRO A 38 -4.16 7.74 11.59
N ASN A 39 -3.77 8.76 12.37
CA ASN A 39 -3.37 8.62 13.76
C ASN A 39 -4.53 8.86 14.75
N ALA A 40 -5.73 9.19 14.26
CA ALA A 40 -6.89 9.40 15.12
C ALA A 40 -7.18 8.13 15.93
N GLN A 41 -7.34 8.28 17.24
CA GLN A 41 -7.71 7.17 18.10
C GLN A 41 -9.10 6.66 17.70
N ASP A 42 -9.24 5.33 17.54
CA ASP A 42 -10.46 4.69 17.04
C ASP A 42 -10.93 5.22 15.67
N GLY A 43 -9.98 5.75 14.88
CA GLY A 43 -10.21 6.38 13.59
C GLY A 43 -10.58 5.41 12.47
N GLU A 44 -11.08 5.97 11.38
CA GLU A 44 -11.51 5.21 10.20
C GLU A 44 -10.36 4.39 9.59
N TYR A 45 -9.14 4.95 9.57
CA TYR A 45 -7.96 4.26 9.04
C TYR A 45 -7.61 3.00 9.83
N GLN A 46 -7.69 3.06 11.17
CA GLN A 46 -7.44 1.90 12.01
C GLN A 46 -8.51 0.80 11.83
N ALA A 47 -9.77 1.20 11.67
CA ALA A 47 -10.85 0.26 11.35
C ALA A 47 -10.62 -0.40 9.99
N ALA A 48 -10.21 0.37 8.97
CA ALA A 48 -9.87 -0.12 7.64
C ALA A 48 -8.76 -1.19 7.68
N ILE A 49 -7.68 -0.95 8.42
CA ILE A 49 -6.61 -1.94 8.62
C ILE A 49 -7.17 -3.25 9.16
N GLY A 50 -8.07 -3.19 10.12
CA GLY A 50 -8.75 -4.38 10.69
C GLY A 50 -9.53 -5.17 9.63
N MET A 51 -10.28 -4.46 8.76
CA MET A 51 -11.03 -5.05 7.65
C MET A 51 -10.10 -5.72 6.64
N LEU A 52 -9.02 -5.04 6.22
CA LEU A 52 -8.03 -5.56 5.27
C LEU A 52 -7.40 -6.87 5.75
N TYR A 53 -6.92 -6.89 6.99
CA TYR A 53 -6.32 -8.11 7.55
C TYR A 53 -7.35 -9.22 7.78
N ALA A 54 -8.63 -8.89 8.03
CA ALA A 54 -9.68 -9.90 8.13
C ALA A 54 -9.82 -10.70 6.83
N VAL A 55 -9.84 -10.01 5.69
CA VAL A 55 -9.93 -10.63 4.35
C VAL A 55 -8.62 -11.31 3.97
N ALA A 56 -7.48 -10.62 4.10
CA ALA A 56 -6.17 -11.15 3.74
C ALA A 56 -5.83 -12.45 4.49
N PHE A 57 -6.14 -12.53 5.79
CA PHE A 57 -5.94 -13.76 6.56
C PHE A 57 -6.97 -14.85 6.22
N THR A 58 -8.19 -14.52 5.82
CA THR A 58 -9.16 -15.51 5.34
C THR A 58 -8.65 -16.19 4.07
N ILE A 59 -8.15 -15.40 3.11
CA ILE A 59 -7.50 -15.94 1.90
C ILE A 59 -6.28 -16.79 2.27
N LYS A 60 -5.38 -16.26 3.09
CA LYS A 60 -4.17 -16.96 3.51
C LYS A 60 -4.45 -18.31 4.17
N MET A 61 -5.52 -18.40 4.95
CA MET A 61 -5.86 -19.60 5.73
C MET A 61 -6.86 -20.52 5.02
N SER A 62 -7.29 -20.21 3.80
CA SER A 62 -8.26 -21.01 3.02
C SER A 62 -7.86 -22.49 2.91
N TYR A 63 -6.55 -22.76 2.76
CA TYR A 63 -6.04 -24.13 2.67
C TYR A 63 -6.35 -25.03 3.87
N LYS A 64 -6.78 -24.47 5.00
CA LYS A 64 -7.20 -25.23 6.19
C LYS A 64 -8.70 -25.48 6.23
N GLY A 65 -9.48 -24.84 5.37
CA GLY A 65 -10.92 -24.95 5.29
C GLY A 65 -11.39 -25.86 4.18
N ALA A 66 -12.72 -25.91 4.01
CA ALA A 66 -13.34 -26.68 2.92
C ALA A 66 -13.17 -26.00 1.55
N HIS A 67 -13.04 -24.67 1.52
CA HIS A 67 -12.85 -23.91 0.29
C HIS A 67 -11.36 -23.90 -0.08
N GLN A 68 -11.04 -24.54 -1.20
CA GLN A 68 -9.68 -24.60 -1.73
C GLN A 68 -9.56 -23.65 -2.92
N ILE A 69 -8.75 -22.61 -2.78
CA ILE A 69 -8.53 -21.64 -3.86
C ILE A 69 -7.61 -22.29 -4.93
N PRO A 70 -8.02 -22.35 -6.20
CA PRO A 70 -7.18 -22.88 -7.27
C PRO A 70 -5.84 -22.12 -7.39
N GLY A 71 -4.75 -22.84 -7.57
CA GLY A 71 -3.41 -22.26 -7.69
C GLY A 71 -2.82 -21.76 -6.36
N TYR A 72 -3.48 -21.99 -5.22
CA TYR A 72 -2.99 -21.58 -3.92
C TYR A 72 -1.59 -22.10 -3.61
N PHE A 73 -0.73 -21.20 -3.14
CA PHE A 73 0.55 -21.55 -2.51
C PHE A 73 0.68 -20.86 -1.15
N LYS A 74 1.44 -21.44 -0.23
CA LYS A 74 1.68 -20.83 1.09
C LYS A 74 2.51 -19.57 0.96
N TYR A 75 2.04 -18.45 1.51
CA TYR A 75 2.70 -17.16 1.44
C TYR A 75 2.67 -16.40 2.77
N VAL A 76 3.52 -15.39 2.87
CA VAL A 76 3.46 -14.36 3.91
C VAL A 76 2.54 -13.26 3.40
N VAL A 77 1.57 -12.80 4.21
CA VAL A 77 0.72 -11.66 3.84
C VAL A 77 1.63 -10.48 3.50
N PRO A 78 1.48 -9.86 2.32
CA PRO A 78 2.24 -8.69 1.95
C PRO A 78 2.11 -7.54 2.94
N PRO A 79 3.00 -6.55 2.91
CA PRO A 79 2.88 -5.36 3.76
C PRO A 79 1.56 -4.64 3.59
N LEU A 80 1.17 -3.86 4.58
CA LEU A 80 0.18 -2.81 4.43
C LEU A 80 0.78 -1.73 3.52
N GLU A 81 -0.03 -1.22 2.62
CA GLU A 81 0.31 -0.15 1.69
C GLU A 81 -0.77 0.94 1.78
N GLY A 82 -0.42 2.17 1.44
CA GLY A 82 -1.35 3.30 1.44
C GLY A 82 -1.13 4.21 0.26
N LEU A 83 -2.21 4.58 -0.42
CA LEU A 83 -2.22 5.68 -1.38
C LEU A 83 -2.79 6.91 -0.69
N TRP A 84 -2.13 8.06 -0.86
CA TRP A 84 -2.44 9.28 -0.12
C TRP A 84 -2.60 10.47 -1.03
N TRP A 85 -3.57 11.33 -0.74
CA TRP A 85 -3.75 12.62 -1.40
C TRP A 85 -4.55 13.58 -0.53
N GLN A 86 -4.51 14.84 -0.89
CA GLN A 86 -5.38 15.90 -0.34
C GLN A 86 -5.99 16.66 -1.51
N GLU A 87 -7.28 16.93 -1.42
CA GLU A 87 -7.99 17.60 -2.50
C GLU A 87 -7.43 19.01 -2.72
N GLY A 88 -7.15 19.35 -3.97
CA GLY A 88 -6.58 20.65 -4.35
C GLY A 88 -5.08 20.83 -4.06
N GLN A 89 -4.40 19.80 -3.53
CA GLN A 89 -2.96 19.83 -3.28
C GLN A 89 -2.22 18.98 -4.31
N SER A 90 -1.06 19.47 -4.76
CA SER A 90 -0.15 18.70 -5.63
C SER A 90 0.76 17.74 -4.85
N ARG A 91 0.84 17.90 -3.54
CA ARG A 91 1.64 17.10 -2.60
C ARG A 91 0.91 16.94 -1.28
N VAL A 92 1.26 15.89 -0.57
CA VAL A 92 0.74 15.62 0.78
C VAL A 92 1.27 16.68 1.76
N ASP A 93 0.35 17.37 2.45
CA ASP A 93 0.66 18.29 3.54
C ASP A 93 0.49 17.60 4.89
N TYR A 94 1.59 17.23 5.49
CA TYR A 94 1.62 16.51 6.78
C TYR A 94 1.18 17.37 7.97
N ALA A 95 1.03 18.70 7.81
CA ALA A 95 0.54 19.57 8.85
C ALA A 95 -0.99 19.50 9.03
N HIS A 96 -1.71 19.04 7.99
CA HIS A 96 -3.18 18.98 7.96
C HIS A 96 -3.67 17.54 7.69
N LYS A 97 -3.27 16.60 8.55
CA LYS A 97 -3.59 15.15 8.40
C LYS A 97 -5.09 14.86 8.43
N GLU A 98 -5.89 15.72 9.06
CA GLU A 98 -7.35 15.61 9.07
C GLU A 98 -7.99 15.76 7.69
N THR A 99 -7.27 16.32 6.71
CA THR A 99 -7.74 16.49 5.33
C THR A 99 -7.25 15.40 4.39
N PHE A 100 -6.53 14.40 4.90
CA PHE A 100 -6.06 13.30 4.07
C PHE A 100 -7.23 12.48 3.52
N SER A 101 -7.16 12.18 2.24
CA SER A 101 -7.88 11.07 1.62
C SER A 101 -6.91 9.94 1.40
N TRP A 102 -7.37 8.71 1.56
CA TRP A 102 -6.49 7.56 1.48
C TRP A 102 -7.19 6.31 0.95
N ILE A 103 -6.36 5.41 0.39
CA ILE A 103 -6.71 4.03 0.10
C ILE A 103 -5.72 3.17 0.87
N ALA A 104 -6.18 2.55 1.96
CA ALA A 104 -5.38 1.52 2.64
C ALA A 104 -5.55 0.19 1.90
N MET A 105 -4.45 -0.52 1.65
CA MET A 105 -4.50 -1.73 0.82
C MET A 105 -3.45 -2.77 1.20
N ILE A 106 -3.71 -4.03 0.82
CA ILE A 106 -2.76 -5.14 0.92
C ILE A 106 -2.78 -5.88 -0.42
N ARG A 107 -1.61 -6.10 -1.02
CA ARG A 107 -1.49 -6.83 -2.28
C ARG A 107 -2.08 -8.23 -2.16
N LEU A 108 -2.85 -8.64 -3.15
CA LEU A 108 -3.39 -9.99 -3.29
C LEU A 108 -2.42 -10.85 -4.11
N PRO A 109 -2.24 -12.13 -3.73
CA PRO A 109 -1.55 -13.09 -4.58
C PRO A 109 -2.24 -13.24 -5.94
N GLU A 110 -1.46 -13.60 -6.95
CA GLU A 110 -1.89 -13.72 -8.34
C GLU A 110 -2.99 -14.78 -8.56
N PHE A 111 -3.10 -15.76 -7.66
CA PHE A 111 -4.16 -16.77 -7.70
C PHE A 111 -5.52 -16.26 -7.20
N VAL A 112 -5.59 -15.07 -6.62
CA VAL A 112 -6.84 -14.52 -6.07
C VAL A 112 -7.60 -13.82 -7.18
N THR A 113 -8.62 -14.49 -7.71
CA THR A 113 -9.57 -13.89 -8.64
C THR A 113 -10.61 -13.04 -7.90
N LYS A 114 -11.39 -12.23 -8.63
CA LYS A 114 -12.52 -11.48 -8.05
C LYS A 114 -13.51 -12.43 -7.33
N GLN A 115 -13.76 -13.62 -7.87
CA GLN A 115 -14.65 -14.61 -7.26
C GLN A 115 -14.10 -15.11 -5.92
N GLU A 116 -12.80 -15.41 -5.85
CA GLU A 116 -12.16 -15.86 -4.61
C GLU A 116 -12.10 -14.75 -3.56
N PHE A 117 -11.92 -13.51 -4.02
CA PHE A 117 -12.01 -12.33 -3.16
C PHE A 117 -13.42 -12.18 -2.55
N ASP A 118 -14.49 -12.29 -3.37
CA ASP A 118 -15.88 -12.16 -2.90
C ASP A 118 -16.23 -13.26 -1.89
N TRP A 119 -15.77 -14.49 -2.13
CA TRP A 119 -15.87 -15.55 -1.16
C TRP A 119 -15.17 -15.19 0.16
N ALA A 120 -13.94 -14.68 0.08
CA ALA A 120 -13.17 -14.35 1.28
C ALA A 120 -13.79 -13.21 2.10
N VAL A 121 -14.39 -12.22 1.45
CA VAL A 121 -15.13 -11.13 2.12
C VAL A 121 -16.34 -11.70 2.85
N ALA A 122 -17.16 -12.53 2.18
CA ALA A 122 -18.34 -13.15 2.77
C ALA A 122 -17.97 -14.04 3.97
N GLU A 123 -16.95 -14.90 3.81
CA GLU A 123 -16.46 -15.79 4.87
C GLU A 123 -15.89 -15.00 6.07
N ALA A 124 -15.11 -13.95 5.81
CA ALA A 124 -14.55 -13.10 6.86
C ALA A 124 -15.65 -12.35 7.63
N ALA A 125 -16.63 -11.80 6.92
CA ALA A 125 -17.78 -11.10 7.52
C ALA A 125 -18.58 -12.03 8.44
N ALA A 126 -18.91 -13.24 7.96
CA ALA A 126 -19.68 -14.22 8.73
C ALA A 126 -18.92 -14.68 9.99
N ARG A 127 -17.64 -15.04 9.85
CA ARG A 127 -16.84 -15.58 10.96
C ARG A 127 -16.50 -14.55 12.04
N LYS A 128 -16.20 -13.31 11.62
CA LYS A 128 -15.74 -12.27 12.54
C LYS A 128 -16.84 -11.31 12.97
N LYS A 129 -18.04 -11.43 12.39
CA LYS A 129 -19.19 -10.53 12.60
C LYS A 129 -18.82 -9.07 12.36
N LEU A 130 -18.06 -8.81 11.28
CA LEU A 130 -17.61 -7.49 10.87
C LEU A 130 -18.41 -7.01 9.65
N ASP A 131 -18.71 -5.72 9.63
CA ASP A 131 -19.16 -5.07 8.41
C ASP A 131 -17.94 -4.84 7.49
N LEU A 132 -17.93 -5.53 6.36
CA LEU A 132 -16.90 -5.45 5.34
C LEU A 132 -17.42 -4.81 4.03
N SER A 133 -18.54 -4.08 4.09
CA SER A 133 -19.16 -3.43 2.92
C SER A 133 -18.28 -2.41 2.22
N LYS A 134 -17.30 -1.83 2.94
CA LYS A 134 -16.30 -0.89 2.40
C LYS A 134 -15.10 -1.56 1.73
N VAL A 135 -14.98 -2.88 1.83
CA VAL A 135 -13.82 -3.60 1.27
C VAL A 135 -14.02 -3.84 -0.22
N GLU A 136 -13.05 -3.47 -1.03
CA GLU A 136 -13.08 -3.62 -2.48
C GLU A 136 -11.91 -4.45 -3.03
N TYR A 137 -12.16 -5.11 -4.18
CA TYR A 137 -11.11 -5.66 -5.03
C TYR A 137 -10.61 -4.54 -5.93
N PHE A 138 -9.40 -4.10 -5.70
CA PHE A 138 -8.83 -2.92 -6.36
C PHE A 138 -7.65 -3.31 -7.23
N THR A 139 -7.70 -2.97 -8.51
CA THR A 139 -6.57 -3.08 -9.43
C THR A 139 -5.93 -1.71 -9.57
N TYR A 140 -4.65 -1.61 -9.25
CA TYR A 140 -3.88 -0.38 -9.36
C TYR A 140 -2.78 -0.53 -10.39
N ASP A 141 -2.80 0.33 -11.41
CA ASP A 141 -1.78 0.46 -12.44
C ASP A 141 -0.95 1.72 -12.12
N GLU A 142 0.19 1.49 -11.49
CA GLU A 142 1.05 2.56 -11.00
C GLU A 142 1.97 3.10 -12.10
N GLY A 143 2.43 2.23 -13.03
CA GLY A 143 3.27 2.57 -14.16
C GLY A 143 4.66 3.06 -13.76
N LEU A 144 5.22 4.02 -14.50
CA LEU A 144 6.55 4.55 -14.25
C LEU A 144 6.56 5.46 -13.02
N CYS A 145 7.40 5.10 -12.04
CA CYS A 145 7.56 5.80 -10.78
C CYS A 145 9.03 6.10 -10.47
N VAL A 146 9.26 7.10 -9.64
CA VAL A 146 10.48 7.21 -8.84
C VAL A 146 10.19 6.61 -7.47
N GLN A 147 11.13 5.81 -6.93
CA GLN A 147 10.99 5.22 -5.60
C GLN A 147 12.30 5.23 -4.83
N CYS A 148 12.20 5.18 -3.50
CA CYS A 148 13.32 4.86 -2.62
C CYS A 148 12.85 4.35 -1.26
N MET A 149 13.81 3.84 -0.47
CA MET A 149 13.58 3.50 0.94
C MET A 149 13.72 4.73 1.81
N HIS A 150 12.66 5.13 2.48
CA HIS A 150 12.69 6.08 3.59
C HIS A 150 13.07 5.36 4.90
N LEU A 151 14.02 5.95 5.64
CA LEU A 151 14.37 5.53 7.00
C LEU A 151 14.04 6.67 7.95
N GLY A 152 13.13 6.43 8.88
CA GLY A 152 12.68 7.43 9.83
C GLY A 152 11.18 7.36 10.09
N ASN A 153 10.69 8.33 10.84
CA ASN A 153 9.26 8.55 11.02
C ASN A 153 8.67 9.30 9.80
N TYR A 154 7.36 9.27 9.68
CA TYR A 154 6.64 9.91 8.56
C TYR A 154 6.87 11.43 8.47
N ASP A 155 7.10 12.11 9.61
CA ASP A 155 7.34 13.57 9.62
C ASP A 155 8.68 13.95 8.97
N THR A 156 9.59 12.99 8.74
CA THR A 156 10.87 13.20 8.04
C THR A 156 10.83 12.86 6.55
N GLU A 157 9.70 12.37 6.03
CA GLU A 157 9.50 12.03 4.61
C GLU A 157 9.70 13.19 3.63
N PRO A 158 9.37 14.48 3.97
CA PRO A 158 9.60 15.58 3.05
C PRO A 158 11.04 15.68 2.51
N ALA A 159 12.05 15.32 3.29
CA ALA A 159 13.44 15.28 2.82
C ALA A 159 13.66 14.20 1.75
N THR A 160 13.03 13.04 1.92
CA THR A 160 13.08 11.93 0.96
C THR A 160 12.35 12.29 -0.33
N LEU A 161 11.16 12.89 -0.23
CA LEU A 161 10.38 13.36 -1.39
C LEU A 161 11.15 14.40 -2.22
N ASN A 162 11.82 15.36 -1.55
CA ASN A 162 12.66 16.35 -2.24
C ASN A 162 13.84 15.69 -2.99
N ALA A 163 14.46 14.68 -2.39
CA ALA A 163 15.53 13.93 -3.05
C ALA A 163 15.02 13.14 -4.27
N MET A 164 13.82 12.57 -4.19
CA MET A 164 13.18 11.85 -5.30
C MET A 164 12.83 12.80 -6.44
N GLU A 165 12.28 13.99 -6.15
CA GLU A 165 11.96 15.01 -7.15
C GLU A 165 13.23 15.52 -7.86
N GLN A 166 14.28 15.85 -7.09
CA GLN A 166 15.56 16.27 -7.67
C GLN A 166 16.13 15.18 -8.59
N PHE A 167 16.11 13.91 -8.14
CA PHE A 167 16.57 12.78 -8.94
C PHE A 167 15.78 12.62 -10.24
N ALA A 168 14.45 12.81 -10.21
CA ALA A 168 13.59 12.76 -11.38
C ALA A 168 13.91 13.92 -12.34
N ALA A 169 14.03 15.16 -11.82
CA ALA A 169 14.34 16.34 -12.61
C ALA A 169 15.69 16.23 -13.35
N GLU A 170 16.75 15.71 -12.70
CA GLU A 170 18.06 15.46 -13.31
C GLU A 170 17.99 14.48 -14.50
N ARG A 171 16.87 13.75 -14.65
CA ARG A 171 16.64 12.76 -15.72
C ARG A 171 15.53 13.15 -16.68
N HIS A 172 15.14 14.43 -16.64
CA HIS A 172 14.06 14.99 -17.46
C HIS A 172 12.68 14.34 -17.19
N TYR A 173 12.42 14.01 -15.91
CA TYR A 173 11.11 13.61 -15.42
C TYR A 173 10.60 14.64 -14.40
N LYS A 174 9.29 14.70 -14.25
CA LYS A 174 8.62 15.44 -13.17
C LYS A 174 7.67 14.50 -12.43
N ILE A 175 7.39 14.82 -11.18
CA ILE A 175 6.35 14.14 -10.40
C ILE A 175 4.99 14.38 -11.09
N ASP A 176 4.20 13.33 -11.23
CA ASP A 176 2.95 13.32 -12.01
C ASP A 176 1.82 12.64 -11.19
N CYS A 177 1.63 13.12 -9.96
CA CYS A 177 0.50 12.69 -9.16
C CYS A 177 -0.81 13.23 -9.75
N THR A 178 -1.76 12.32 -9.98
CA THR A 178 -3.08 12.58 -10.56
C THR A 178 -4.14 11.86 -9.73
N SER A 179 -5.42 12.02 -10.07
CA SER A 179 -6.50 11.24 -9.42
C SER A 179 -6.41 9.72 -9.67
N ALA A 180 -5.64 9.30 -10.69
CA ALA A 180 -5.42 7.89 -11.03
C ALA A 180 -4.08 7.35 -10.54
N ARG A 181 -3.08 8.21 -10.31
CA ARG A 181 -1.72 7.85 -9.91
C ARG A 181 -1.32 8.71 -8.71
N LEU A 182 -1.32 8.10 -7.54
CA LEU A 182 -1.25 8.78 -6.26
C LEU A 182 0.11 8.56 -5.58
N HIS A 183 0.42 9.38 -4.59
CA HIS A 183 1.52 9.13 -3.65
C HIS A 183 1.31 7.80 -2.96
N HIS A 184 2.33 6.93 -2.97
CA HIS A 184 2.24 5.56 -2.51
C HIS A 184 3.30 5.25 -1.45
N GLU A 185 2.84 4.72 -0.32
CA GLU A 185 3.68 4.29 0.80
C GLU A 185 3.49 2.79 1.06
N ILE A 186 4.60 2.06 1.26
CA ILE A 186 4.59 0.64 1.62
C ILE A 186 5.28 0.48 2.98
N TYR A 187 4.53 0.02 3.97
CA TYR A 187 4.98 -0.02 5.36
C TYR A 187 5.69 -1.32 5.70
N LEU A 188 7.03 -1.28 5.79
CA LEU A 188 7.84 -2.46 6.10
C LEU A 188 8.07 -2.66 7.59
N SER A 189 7.80 -1.65 8.40
CA SER A 189 7.92 -1.66 9.85
C SER A 189 6.57 -1.42 10.52
N ASP A 190 6.34 -2.05 11.66
CA ASP A 190 5.22 -1.70 12.55
C ASP A 190 5.68 -0.56 13.47
N PRO A 191 5.14 0.67 13.34
CA PRO A 191 5.59 1.81 14.13
C PRO A 191 5.30 1.67 15.64
N ARG A 192 4.41 0.75 16.02
CA ARG A 192 4.13 0.43 17.43
C ARG A 192 5.22 -0.41 18.09
N ARG A 193 6.10 -1.04 17.29
CA ARG A 193 7.14 -2.01 17.72
C ARG A 193 8.54 -1.59 17.30
N THR A 194 8.66 -0.66 16.38
CA THR A 194 9.93 -0.22 15.81
C THR A 194 10.22 1.19 16.28
N ALA A 195 11.42 1.43 16.75
CA ALA A 195 11.86 2.78 17.12
C ALA A 195 11.75 3.71 15.90
N PRO A 196 11.24 4.96 16.05
CA PRO A 196 10.92 5.84 14.92
C PRO A 196 12.05 5.96 13.90
N GLU A 197 13.30 6.12 14.34
CA GLU A 197 14.48 6.26 13.50
C GLU A 197 14.87 4.99 12.73
N LYS A 198 14.24 3.85 13.05
CA LYS A 198 14.45 2.54 12.41
C LYS A 198 13.28 2.11 11.54
N CYS A 199 12.21 2.90 11.51
CA CYS A 199 11.07 2.62 10.64
C CYS A 199 11.51 2.66 9.17
N LYS A 200 10.91 1.78 8.37
CA LYS A 200 11.19 1.63 6.94
C LYS A 200 9.89 1.74 6.17
N THR A 201 9.86 2.67 5.25
CA THR A 201 8.75 2.86 4.31
C THR A 201 9.33 2.93 2.90
N VAL A 202 8.77 2.17 1.96
CA VAL A 202 9.05 2.45 0.54
C VAL A 202 8.13 3.56 0.12
N ILE A 203 8.68 4.63 -0.44
CA ILE A 203 7.92 5.73 -1.01
C ILE A 203 8.02 5.65 -2.53
N ARG A 204 6.88 5.80 -3.22
CA ARG A 204 6.78 5.91 -4.67
C ARG A 204 5.98 7.14 -5.07
N GLU A 205 6.48 7.80 -6.09
CA GLU A 205 5.83 8.92 -6.75
C GLU A 205 5.74 8.62 -8.24
N PRO A 206 4.56 8.70 -8.85
CA PRO A 206 4.43 8.60 -10.30
C PRO A 206 5.21 9.72 -10.99
N VAL A 207 5.80 9.39 -12.14
CA VAL A 207 6.55 10.39 -12.93
C VAL A 207 6.14 10.36 -14.39
N CYS A 208 6.29 11.50 -15.08
CA CYS A 208 6.20 11.60 -16.53
C CYS A 208 7.40 12.37 -17.08
N LYS A 209 7.71 12.15 -18.38
CA LYS A 209 8.77 12.92 -19.06
C LYS A 209 8.39 14.39 -19.14
N VAL A 210 9.38 15.25 -18.97
CA VAL A 210 9.28 16.67 -19.31
C VAL A 210 9.52 16.78 -20.81
N GLU A 211 8.58 17.38 -21.53
CA GLU A 211 8.68 17.68 -22.95
C GLU A 211 9.71 18.79 -23.22
#